data_0e4ef1a68b15dfc9a3393b5f75c558d5
#
_entry.id   0e4ef1a68b15dfc9a3393b5f75c558d5
#
_cell.length_a   1.000
_cell.length_b   1.000
_cell.length_c   1.000
_cell.angle_alpha   90.00
_cell.angle_beta   90.00
_cell.angle_gamma   90.00
#
_symmetry.space_group_name_H-M   'P 1'
#
loop_
_entity.id
_entity.type
_entity.pdbx_description
1 polymer ?
#
loop_
_entity_poly.entity_id
_entity_poly.type
_entity_poly.pdbx_seq_one_letter_code
_entity_poly.pdbx_strand_id
1 'polypeptide(L)'
;MRKATQEEIDKFVDYRANHIALVRRIGSVLFNLDLSEHDSDKIACSVDDLNLYALRNAMNDNKYKPLSKDKVILNNLSGRHAKSQKHHPEYWDDAITVDDFNYETPPIVNAGRMPDRYLLELVSDWSAVAIKLNKSIFQWYNETCTGDNPRFRFTARQRCIIVAGLLKVQNNMKEEKLFYPGVNYTAKKDKPLLEEDLVRYILRQKKLF
;
A
#
# COMPACT_ATOMS: atom_id res chain seq x y z
N MET A 1 0.31 23.08 14.53
CA MET A 1 -0.03 22.67 13.14
C MET A 1 -1.20 23.53 12.66
N ARG A 2 -1.19 23.98 11.39
CA ARG A 2 -2.35 24.67 10.81
C ARG A 2 -3.51 23.69 10.57
N LYS A 3 -4.69 24.23 10.38
CA LYS A 3 -5.82 23.45 9.84
C LYS A 3 -5.67 23.26 8.33
N ALA A 4 -6.20 22.17 7.79
CA ALA A 4 -6.34 21.99 6.36
C ALA A 4 -7.34 23.01 5.79
N THR A 5 -7.11 23.46 4.56
CA THR A 5 -8.11 24.25 3.82
C THR A 5 -9.25 23.35 3.33
N GLN A 6 -10.39 23.93 3.00
CA GLN A 6 -11.50 23.15 2.44
C GLN A 6 -11.09 22.44 1.13
N GLU A 7 -10.31 23.11 0.28
CA GLU A 7 -9.79 22.51 -0.96
C GLU A 7 -8.90 21.27 -0.69
N GLU A 8 -8.05 21.32 0.36
CA GLU A 8 -7.21 20.19 0.75
C GLU A 8 -8.05 19.02 1.29
N ILE A 9 -9.12 19.34 2.02
CA ILE A 9 -10.06 18.33 2.54
C ILE A 9 -10.80 17.67 1.37
N ASP A 10 -11.39 18.46 0.47
CA ASP A 10 -12.15 17.95 -0.68
C ASP A 10 -11.24 17.08 -1.56
N LYS A 11 -10.03 17.54 -1.85
CA LYS A 11 -9.03 16.78 -2.59
C LYS A 11 -8.68 15.45 -1.92
N PHE A 12 -8.53 15.42 -0.61
CA PHE A 12 -8.28 14.18 0.13
C PHE A 12 -9.49 13.25 0.09
N VAL A 13 -10.71 13.77 0.25
CA VAL A 13 -11.95 12.97 0.20
C VAL A 13 -12.10 12.31 -1.19
N ASP A 14 -11.89 13.06 -2.26
CA ASP A 14 -11.92 12.53 -3.63
C ASP A 14 -10.81 11.49 -3.86
N TYR A 15 -9.60 11.79 -3.38
CA TYR A 15 -8.48 10.84 -3.43
C TYR A 15 -8.83 9.53 -2.77
N ARG A 16 -9.32 9.59 -1.53
CA ARG A 16 -9.68 8.43 -0.72
C ARG A 16 -10.78 7.60 -1.40
N ALA A 17 -11.85 8.25 -1.85
CA ALA A 17 -12.97 7.58 -2.51
C ALA A 17 -12.51 6.80 -3.76
N ASN A 18 -11.72 7.46 -4.61
CA ASN A 18 -11.18 6.84 -5.83
C ASN A 18 -10.20 5.72 -5.53
N HIS A 19 -9.33 5.88 -4.52
CA HIS A 19 -8.38 4.87 -4.08
C HIS A 19 -9.11 3.61 -3.60
N ILE A 20 -10.02 3.75 -2.64
CA ILE A 20 -10.80 2.64 -2.07
C ILE A 20 -11.59 1.90 -3.15
N ALA A 21 -12.24 2.64 -4.06
CA ALA A 21 -12.97 2.04 -5.15
C ALA A 21 -12.07 1.21 -6.08
N LEU A 22 -10.86 1.69 -6.38
CA LEU A 22 -9.91 0.95 -7.21
C LEU A 22 -9.36 -0.29 -6.50
N VAL A 23 -9.02 -0.20 -5.21
CA VAL A 23 -8.57 -1.34 -4.40
C VAL A 23 -9.65 -2.43 -4.37
N ARG A 24 -10.89 -2.06 -4.06
CA ARG A 24 -12.03 -2.99 -4.04
C ARG A 24 -12.24 -3.66 -5.40
N ARG A 25 -12.11 -2.90 -6.49
CA ARG A 25 -12.25 -3.44 -7.84
C ARG A 25 -11.14 -4.43 -8.20
N ILE A 26 -9.87 -4.09 -7.93
CA ILE A 26 -8.75 -5.01 -8.13
C ILE A 26 -8.95 -6.29 -7.30
N GLY A 27 -9.26 -6.14 -6.01
CA GLY A 27 -9.47 -7.26 -5.11
C GLY A 27 -10.61 -8.18 -5.56
N SER A 28 -11.77 -7.63 -5.92
CA SER A 28 -12.93 -8.42 -6.34
C SER A 28 -12.73 -9.08 -7.70
N VAL A 29 -12.25 -8.34 -8.70
CA VAL A 29 -12.13 -8.85 -10.09
C VAL A 29 -10.98 -9.84 -10.24
N LEU A 30 -9.83 -9.56 -9.62
CA LEU A 30 -8.65 -10.40 -9.83
C LEU A 30 -8.46 -11.48 -8.76
N PHE A 31 -8.89 -11.23 -7.53
CA PHE A 31 -8.58 -12.11 -6.41
C PHE A 31 -9.83 -12.72 -5.75
N ASN A 32 -11.04 -12.35 -6.21
CA ASN A 32 -12.31 -12.76 -5.61
C ASN A 32 -12.37 -12.44 -4.10
N LEU A 33 -11.90 -11.25 -3.72
CA LEU A 33 -11.91 -10.76 -2.35
C LEU A 33 -13.03 -9.75 -2.13
N ASP A 34 -13.72 -9.87 -1.01
CA ASP A 34 -14.51 -8.78 -0.45
C ASP A 34 -13.58 -7.87 0.36
N LEU A 35 -13.40 -6.65 -0.12
CA LEU A 35 -12.60 -5.59 0.50
C LEU A 35 -13.48 -4.40 0.93
N SER A 36 -14.74 -4.67 1.34
CA SER A 36 -15.68 -3.65 1.82
C SER A 36 -15.13 -2.83 3.00
N GLU A 37 -14.31 -3.46 3.86
CA GLU A 37 -13.71 -2.84 5.05
C GLU A 37 -12.33 -2.18 4.77
N HIS A 38 -11.81 -2.22 3.54
CA HIS A 38 -10.54 -1.58 3.22
C HIS A 38 -10.57 -0.10 3.54
N ASP A 39 -9.58 0.36 4.35
CA ASP A 39 -9.45 1.75 4.78
C ASP A 39 -10.71 2.32 5.49
N SER A 40 -11.50 1.47 6.15
CA SER A 40 -12.72 1.88 6.85
C SER A 40 -12.47 2.95 7.92
N ASP A 41 -11.31 2.94 8.58
CA ASP A 41 -10.89 3.95 9.54
C ASP A 41 -10.75 5.35 8.91
N LYS A 42 -10.29 5.44 7.67
CA LYS A 42 -10.22 6.71 6.93
C LYS A 42 -11.61 7.22 6.55
N ILE A 43 -12.60 6.32 6.35
CA ILE A 43 -13.99 6.69 6.03
C ILE A 43 -14.70 7.22 7.27
N ALA A 44 -14.55 6.52 8.39
CA ALA A 44 -15.22 6.81 9.66
C ALA A 44 -14.39 7.71 10.59
N CYS A 45 -13.38 8.41 10.07
CA CYS A 45 -12.48 9.23 10.89
C CYS A 45 -13.17 10.47 11.48
N SER A 46 -12.66 10.95 12.61
CA SER A 46 -13.07 12.21 13.20
C SER A 46 -12.74 13.41 12.28
N VAL A 47 -13.36 14.56 12.54
CA VAL A 47 -13.03 15.81 11.84
C VAL A 47 -11.55 16.18 12.01
N ASP A 48 -10.99 15.94 13.19
CA ASP A 48 -9.57 16.21 13.46
C ASP A 48 -8.67 15.29 12.65
N ASP A 49 -8.95 13.98 12.61
CA ASP A 49 -8.20 13.04 11.78
C ASP A 49 -8.37 13.33 10.29
N LEU A 50 -9.56 13.74 9.83
CA LEU A 50 -9.78 14.17 8.46
C LEU A 50 -8.87 15.35 8.08
N ASN A 51 -8.74 16.35 8.95
CA ASN A 51 -7.80 17.46 8.77
C ASN A 51 -6.34 16.97 8.67
N LEU A 52 -5.96 16.01 9.53
CA LEU A 52 -4.61 15.43 9.52
C LEU A 52 -4.33 14.66 8.22
N TYR A 53 -5.27 13.85 7.76
CA TYR A 53 -5.15 13.14 6.48
C TYR A 53 -5.06 14.10 5.29
N ALA A 54 -5.84 15.17 5.28
CA ALA A 54 -5.78 16.19 4.23
C ALA A 54 -4.41 16.90 4.21
N LEU A 55 -3.86 17.27 5.37
CA LEU A 55 -2.51 17.84 5.49
C LEU A 55 -1.43 16.84 5.07
N ARG A 56 -1.59 15.55 5.41
CA ARG A 56 -0.68 14.49 4.99
C ARG A 56 -0.68 14.35 3.46
N ASN A 57 -1.85 14.38 2.83
CA ASN A 57 -1.97 14.35 1.38
C ASN A 57 -1.31 15.59 0.73
N ALA A 58 -1.53 16.78 1.30
CA ALA A 58 -0.90 18.02 0.83
C ALA A 58 0.63 18.00 1.00
N MET A 59 1.15 17.32 2.03
CA MET A 59 2.58 17.11 2.21
C MET A 59 3.16 16.21 1.09
N ASN A 60 2.47 15.13 0.74
CA ASN A 60 2.88 14.24 -0.35
C ASN A 60 2.89 14.96 -1.71
N ASP A 61 2.02 15.95 -1.90
CA ASP A 61 1.97 16.80 -3.09
C ASP A 61 2.97 17.99 -3.04
N ASN A 62 3.83 18.08 -2.01
CA ASN A 62 4.74 19.22 -1.75
C ASN A 62 4.03 20.56 -1.54
N LYS A 63 2.72 20.56 -1.23
CA LYS A 63 1.93 21.77 -0.95
C LYS A 63 1.97 22.20 0.51
N TYR A 64 2.40 21.31 1.39
CA TYR A 64 2.57 21.56 2.82
C TYR A 64 3.91 21.05 3.32
N LYS A 65 4.65 21.91 4.04
CA LYS A 65 5.92 21.56 4.71
C LYS A 65 5.70 21.60 6.22
N PRO A 66 5.53 20.45 6.88
CA PRO A 66 5.28 20.41 8.32
C PRO A 66 6.53 20.79 9.11
N LEU A 67 6.34 21.45 10.23
CA LEU A 67 7.38 21.61 11.25
C LEU A 67 7.69 20.26 11.92
N SER A 68 8.85 20.14 12.58
CA SER A 68 9.25 18.89 13.23
C SER A 68 8.18 18.32 14.17
N LYS A 69 7.55 19.17 15.00
CA LYS A 69 6.44 18.78 15.87
C LYS A 69 5.19 18.28 15.12
N ASP A 70 4.92 18.84 13.95
CA ASP A 70 3.78 18.44 13.11
C ASP A 70 4.04 17.10 12.43
N LYS A 71 5.31 16.81 12.09
CA LYS A 71 5.72 15.51 11.54
C LYS A 71 5.42 14.37 12.52
N VAL A 72 5.67 14.56 13.82
CA VAL A 72 5.35 13.55 14.84
C VAL A 72 3.86 13.21 14.83
N ILE A 73 2.99 14.22 14.79
CA ILE A 73 1.54 14.01 14.77
C ILE A 73 1.10 13.26 13.51
N LEU A 74 1.66 13.64 12.34
CA LEU A 74 1.35 12.97 11.06
C LEU A 74 1.93 11.55 10.99
N ASN A 75 3.08 11.30 11.62
CA ASN A 75 3.64 9.96 11.76
C ASN A 75 2.74 9.08 12.64
N ASN A 76 2.28 9.57 13.80
CA ASN A 76 1.37 8.85 14.69
C ASN A 76 0.02 8.55 14.03
N LEU A 77 -0.52 9.47 13.22
CA LEU A 77 -1.73 9.20 12.42
C LEU A 77 -1.52 7.99 11.49
N SER A 78 -0.39 7.97 10.77
CA SER A 78 -0.08 6.87 9.86
C SER A 78 0.22 5.57 10.61
N GLY A 79 0.87 5.66 11.76
CA GLY A 79 1.10 4.52 12.67
C GLY A 79 -0.22 3.92 13.16
N ARG A 80 -1.17 4.74 13.62
CA ARG A 80 -2.51 4.27 14.02
C ARG A 80 -3.22 3.55 12.86
N HIS A 81 -3.20 4.13 11.67
CA HIS A 81 -3.76 3.50 10.48
C HIS A 81 -3.10 2.14 10.20
N ALA A 82 -1.78 2.09 10.09
CA ALA A 82 -1.06 0.87 9.76
C ALA A 82 -1.22 -0.23 10.85
N LYS A 83 -1.36 0.14 12.13
CA LYS A 83 -1.60 -0.80 13.23
C LYS A 83 -3.06 -1.22 13.37
N SER A 84 -4.01 -0.53 12.73
CA SER A 84 -5.43 -0.89 12.75
C SER A 84 -5.86 -1.69 11.51
N GLN A 85 -5.16 -1.55 10.40
CA GLN A 85 -5.55 -2.13 9.11
C GLN A 85 -4.75 -3.40 8.80
N LYS A 86 -5.44 -4.54 8.66
CA LYS A 86 -4.82 -5.87 8.48
C LYS A 86 -4.05 -6.05 7.16
N HIS A 87 -4.29 -5.20 6.17
CA HIS A 87 -3.52 -5.21 4.92
C HIS A 87 -2.15 -4.53 5.05
N HIS A 88 -1.88 -3.86 6.18
CA HIS A 88 -0.55 -3.33 6.46
C HIS A 88 0.35 -4.36 7.14
N PRO A 89 1.60 -4.56 6.66
CA PRO A 89 2.56 -5.50 7.26
C PRO A 89 2.82 -5.23 8.74
N GLU A 90 2.82 -3.96 9.13
CA GLU A 90 3.05 -3.48 10.50
C GLU A 90 2.00 -3.99 11.50
N TYR A 91 0.77 -4.25 11.06
CA TYR A 91 -0.28 -4.85 11.91
C TYR A 91 0.17 -6.20 12.49
N TRP A 92 0.95 -6.96 11.73
CA TRP A 92 1.35 -8.34 12.04
C TRP A 92 2.66 -8.46 12.84
N ASP A 93 3.33 -7.35 13.09
CA ASP A 93 4.55 -7.31 13.89
C ASP A 93 4.27 -6.68 15.27
N ASP A 94 4.22 -7.51 16.33
CA ASP A 94 3.93 -7.05 17.67
C ASP A 94 5.06 -6.19 18.27
N ALA A 95 6.27 -6.25 17.68
CA ALA A 95 7.40 -5.43 18.11
C ALA A 95 7.26 -3.97 17.63
N ILE A 96 6.40 -3.68 16.63
CA ILE A 96 6.17 -2.35 16.10
C ILE A 96 4.98 -1.71 16.79
N THR A 97 5.17 -0.53 17.34
CA THR A 97 4.12 0.31 17.96
C THR A 97 3.79 1.53 17.08
N VAL A 98 2.76 2.28 17.43
CA VAL A 98 2.41 3.53 16.73
C VAL A 98 3.54 4.55 16.80
N ASP A 99 4.29 4.59 17.91
CA ASP A 99 5.36 5.56 18.13
C ASP A 99 6.64 5.27 17.33
N ASP A 100 6.78 4.04 16.79
CA ASP A 100 7.91 3.66 15.92
C ASP A 100 7.76 4.20 14.49
N PHE A 101 6.59 4.75 14.14
CA PHE A 101 6.37 5.26 12.79
C PHE A 101 7.14 6.55 12.55
N ASN A 102 8.06 6.48 11.62
CA ASN A 102 8.81 7.62 11.11
C ASN A 102 8.99 7.46 9.59
N TYR A 103 8.50 8.42 8.81
CA TYR A 103 8.62 8.38 7.36
C TYR A 103 10.05 8.55 6.85
N GLU A 104 10.90 9.24 7.61
CA GLU A 104 12.30 9.48 7.23
C GLU A 104 13.16 8.24 7.55
N THR A 105 12.81 7.54 8.62
CA THR A 105 13.49 6.31 9.08
C THR A 105 12.45 5.24 9.44
N PRO A 106 11.77 4.65 8.44
CA PRO A 106 10.72 3.69 8.73
C PRO A 106 11.28 2.43 9.41
N PRO A 107 10.53 1.83 10.36
CA PRO A 107 10.97 0.63 11.04
C PRO A 107 11.05 -0.57 10.09
N ILE A 108 11.94 -1.51 10.41
CA ILE A 108 11.98 -2.83 9.76
C ILE A 108 10.87 -3.68 10.39
N VAL A 109 10.02 -4.27 9.57
CA VAL A 109 8.81 -4.98 9.97
C VAL A 109 8.92 -6.46 9.61
N ASN A 110 8.68 -7.35 10.58
CA ASN A 110 8.58 -8.79 10.36
C ASN A 110 7.13 -9.17 10.04
N ALA A 111 6.79 -9.25 8.75
CA ALA A 111 5.46 -9.58 8.27
C ALA A 111 5.21 -11.09 8.05
N GLY A 112 6.09 -11.96 8.55
CA GLY A 112 6.02 -13.40 8.32
C GLY A 112 4.73 -14.09 8.78
N ARG A 113 3.94 -13.45 9.68
CA ARG A 113 2.64 -13.97 10.16
C ARG A 113 1.43 -13.49 9.34
N MET A 114 1.64 -12.59 8.37
CA MET A 114 0.54 -12.02 7.58
C MET A 114 -0.13 -13.11 6.71
N PRO A 115 -1.46 -13.33 6.84
CA PRO A 115 -2.16 -14.34 6.05
C PRO A 115 -2.30 -13.96 4.57
N ASP A 116 -2.43 -14.95 3.69
CA ASP A 116 -2.51 -14.79 2.24
C ASP A 116 -3.58 -13.81 1.77
N ARG A 117 -4.77 -13.83 2.42
CA ARG A 117 -5.84 -12.89 2.10
C ARG A 117 -5.38 -11.43 2.19
N TYR A 118 -4.66 -11.10 3.25
CA TYR A 118 -4.18 -9.73 3.47
C TYR A 118 -2.97 -9.38 2.61
N LEU A 119 -2.17 -10.37 2.18
CA LEU A 119 -1.14 -10.17 1.15
C LEU A 119 -1.77 -9.76 -0.18
N LEU A 120 -2.90 -10.36 -0.57
CA LEU A 120 -3.60 -9.99 -1.80
C LEU A 120 -4.34 -8.66 -1.67
N GLU A 121 -4.81 -8.31 -0.48
CA GLU A 121 -5.33 -6.96 -0.20
C GLU A 121 -4.22 -5.91 -0.29
N LEU A 122 -3.03 -6.16 0.29
CA LEU A 122 -1.83 -5.33 0.16
C LEU A 122 -1.43 -5.15 -1.31
N VAL A 123 -1.45 -6.22 -2.11
CA VAL A 123 -1.20 -6.16 -3.57
C VAL A 123 -2.21 -5.24 -4.25
N SER A 124 -3.49 -5.33 -3.87
CA SER A 124 -4.55 -4.49 -4.44
C SER A 124 -4.33 -3.01 -4.08
N ASP A 125 -3.95 -2.73 -2.83
CA ASP A 125 -3.64 -1.39 -2.32
C ASP A 125 -2.42 -0.79 -3.03
N TRP A 126 -1.28 -1.48 -3.04
CA TRP A 126 -0.06 -1.03 -3.72
C TRP A 126 -0.28 -0.80 -5.21
N SER A 127 -1.06 -1.68 -5.85
CA SER A 127 -1.40 -1.53 -7.26
C SER A 127 -2.26 -0.29 -7.52
N ALA A 128 -3.25 -0.02 -6.67
CA ALA A 128 -4.10 1.16 -6.79
C ALA A 128 -3.29 2.46 -6.66
N VAL A 129 -2.35 2.51 -5.70
CA VAL A 129 -1.45 3.66 -5.53
C VAL A 129 -0.52 3.82 -6.74
N ALA A 130 0.08 2.71 -7.22
CA ALA A 130 0.99 2.75 -8.38
C ALA A 130 0.27 3.22 -9.65
N ILE A 131 -0.94 2.70 -9.91
CA ILE A 131 -1.79 3.13 -11.03
C ILE A 131 -2.07 4.62 -10.97
N LYS A 132 -2.49 5.13 -9.80
CA LYS A 132 -2.81 6.54 -9.61
C LYS A 132 -1.60 7.44 -9.83
N LEU A 133 -0.43 7.04 -9.34
CA LEU A 133 0.81 7.79 -9.47
C LEU A 133 1.51 7.58 -10.83
N ASN A 134 0.93 6.79 -11.72
CA ASN A 134 1.53 6.37 -12.99
C ASN A 134 2.95 5.77 -12.81
N LYS A 135 3.11 4.95 -11.79
CA LYS A 135 4.36 4.30 -11.40
C LYS A 135 4.33 2.81 -11.69
N SER A 136 5.50 2.17 -11.67
CA SER A 136 5.60 0.72 -11.78
C SER A 136 4.77 0.01 -10.70
N ILE A 137 4.02 -1.03 -11.09
CA ILE A 137 3.31 -1.91 -10.15
C ILE A 137 4.27 -2.58 -9.15
N PHE A 138 5.51 -2.84 -9.57
CA PHE A 138 6.52 -3.50 -8.73
C PHE A 138 7.33 -2.53 -7.87
N GLN A 139 7.14 -1.21 -8.00
CA GLN A 139 7.99 -0.23 -7.34
C GLN A 139 8.03 -0.46 -5.82
N TRP A 140 6.87 -0.54 -5.17
CA TRP A 140 6.80 -0.74 -3.71
C TRP A 140 7.46 -2.06 -3.27
N TYR A 141 7.20 -3.14 -4.01
CA TYR A 141 7.82 -4.43 -3.72
C TYR A 141 9.35 -4.33 -3.83
N ASN A 142 9.86 -3.78 -4.93
CA ASN A 142 11.29 -3.67 -5.18
C ASN A 142 11.99 -2.77 -4.15
N GLU A 143 11.34 -1.67 -3.74
CA GLU A 143 11.92 -0.72 -2.77
C GLU A 143 11.83 -1.21 -1.31
N THR A 144 10.84 -2.02 -0.96
CA THR A 144 10.56 -2.33 0.44
C THR A 144 10.74 -3.80 0.83
N CYS A 145 10.74 -4.72 -0.12
CA CYS A 145 10.78 -6.16 0.14
C CYS A 145 12.05 -6.86 -0.35
N THR A 146 12.97 -6.14 -1.03
CA THR A 146 14.19 -6.70 -1.62
C THR A 146 15.43 -5.96 -1.13
N GLY A 147 16.64 -6.54 -1.40
CA GLY A 147 17.92 -6.00 -0.97
C GLY A 147 18.36 -6.53 0.41
N ASP A 148 19.53 -6.05 0.86
CA ASP A 148 20.18 -6.55 2.07
C ASP A 148 19.41 -6.23 3.36
N ASN A 149 18.70 -5.11 3.39
CA ASN A 149 17.90 -4.67 4.54
C ASN A 149 16.48 -4.28 4.12
N PRO A 150 15.63 -5.26 3.71
CA PRO A 150 14.27 -4.95 3.32
C PRO A 150 13.47 -4.40 4.49
N ARG A 151 12.66 -3.37 4.24
CA ARG A 151 11.75 -2.81 5.24
C ARG A 151 10.73 -3.86 5.68
N PHE A 152 10.14 -4.59 4.73
CA PHE A 152 9.18 -5.66 5.01
C PHE A 152 9.80 -7.03 4.81
N ARG A 153 9.96 -7.75 5.91
CA ARG A 153 10.51 -9.11 5.91
C ARG A 153 9.38 -10.14 5.78
N PHE A 154 9.09 -10.49 4.54
CA PHE A 154 8.17 -11.57 4.20
C PHE A 154 8.92 -12.90 4.03
N THR A 155 8.25 -14.02 4.32
CA THR A 155 8.76 -15.35 3.94
C THR A 155 8.86 -15.49 2.42
N ALA A 156 9.67 -16.43 1.93
CA ALA A 156 9.78 -16.71 0.48
C ALA A 156 8.41 -17.06 -0.13
N ARG A 157 7.56 -17.83 0.59
CA ARG A 157 6.18 -18.14 0.16
C ARG A 157 5.33 -16.88 0.01
N GLN A 158 5.36 -15.98 0.99
CA GLN A 158 4.58 -14.73 0.94
C GLN A 158 5.06 -13.82 -0.18
N ARG A 159 6.37 -13.70 -0.41
CA ARG A 159 6.94 -12.96 -1.55
C ARG A 159 6.49 -13.54 -2.89
N CYS A 160 6.41 -14.86 -3.02
CA CYS A 160 5.83 -15.51 -4.21
C CYS A 160 4.37 -15.07 -4.45
N ILE A 161 3.54 -15.04 -3.40
CA ILE A 161 2.14 -14.62 -3.51
C ILE A 161 2.05 -13.16 -3.94
N ILE A 162 2.83 -12.27 -3.32
CA ILE A 162 2.87 -10.85 -3.66
C ILE A 162 3.28 -10.67 -5.12
N VAL A 163 4.40 -11.27 -5.55
CA VAL A 163 4.90 -11.15 -6.93
C VAL A 163 3.90 -11.71 -7.94
N ALA A 164 3.31 -12.88 -7.67
CA ALA A 164 2.29 -13.47 -8.53
C ALA A 164 1.04 -12.58 -8.64
N GLY A 165 0.63 -11.99 -7.52
CA GLY A 165 -0.49 -11.04 -7.48
C GLY A 165 -0.21 -9.78 -8.30
N LEU A 166 0.97 -9.16 -8.13
CA LEU A 166 1.38 -7.98 -8.89
C LEU A 166 1.48 -8.28 -10.39
N LEU A 167 2.04 -9.44 -10.78
CA LEU A 167 2.05 -9.89 -12.18
C LEU A 167 0.63 -10.07 -12.73
N LYS A 168 -0.28 -10.63 -11.95
CA LYS A 168 -1.69 -10.78 -12.34
C LYS A 168 -2.33 -9.42 -12.58
N VAL A 169 -2.11 -8.44 -11.70
CA VAL A 169 -2.58 -7.06 -11.90
C VAL A 169 -1.98 -6.49 -13.19
N GLN A 170 -0.65 -6.52 -13.35
CA GLN A 170 0.02 -5.97 -14.54
C GLN A 170 -0.50 -6.56 -15.85
N ASN A 171 -0.72 -7.87 -15.91
CA ASN A 171 -1.19 -8.55 -17.11
C ASN A 171 -2.64 -8.20 -17.48
N ASN A 172 -3.45 -7.81 -16.47
CA ASN A 172 -4.86 -7.43 -16.65
C ASN A 172 -5.09 -5.92 -16.72
N MET A 173 -4.04 -5.11 -16.64
CA MET A 173 -4.16 -3.64 -16.66
C MET A 173 -4.73 -3.08 -17.97
N LYS A 174 -4.64 -3.82 -19.07
CA LYS A 174 -5.19 -3.42 -20.36
C LYS A 174 -6.68 -3.75 -20.51
N GLU A 175 -7.26 -4.51 -19.60
CA GLU A 175 -8.67 -4.84 -19.64
C GLU A 175 -9.48 -3.65 -19.11
N GLU A 176 -10.41 -3.13 -19.90
CA GLU A 176 -11.31 -2.03 -19.55
C GLU A 176 -12.05 -2.23 -18.22
N LYS A 177 -12.16 -3.50 -17.77
CA LYS A 177 -12.80 -3.87 -16.51
C LYS A 177 -12.10 -3.36 -15.25
N LEU A 178 -10.79 -3.00 -15.32
CA LEU A 178 -10.03 -2.53 -14.18
C LEU A 178 -9.95 -1.00 -14.10
N PHE A 179 -10.28 -0.27 -15.15
CA PHE A 179 -10.10 1.17 -15.21
C PHE A 179 -11.40 1.94 -15.05
N TYR A 180 -11.34 3.04 -14.31
CA TYR A 180 -12.31 4.09 -14.40
C TYR A 180 -12.07 4.92 -15.69
N PRO A 181 -13.13 5.42 -16.34
CA PRO A 181 -12.97 6.36 -17.45
C PRO A 181 -12.11 7.55 -17.00
N GLY A 182 -11.04 7.83 -17.73
CA GLY A 182 -10.14 8.97 -17.48
C GLY A 182 -8.79 8.64 -16.83
N VAL A 183 -8.51 7.39 -16.43
CA VAL A 183 -7.18 7.01 -15.97
C VAL A 183 -6.34 6.53 -17.16
N ASN A 184 -5.50 7.42 -17.70
CA ASN A 184 -4.49 7.05 -18.70
C ASN A 184 -3.29 6.43 -17.97
N TYR A 185 -3.30 5.12 -17.81
CA TYR A 185 -2.15 4.39 -17.32
C TYR A 185 -1.27 3.95 -18.48
N THR A 186 -0.12 4.61 -18.64
CA THR A 186 0.93 4.20 -19.56
C THR A 186 1.85 3.24 -18.86
N ALA A 187 1.47 1.97 -18.78
CA ALA A 187 2.22 0.94 -18.08
C ALA A 187 3.66 0.86 -18.58
N LYS A 188 4.61 1.26 -17.76
CA LYS A 188 5.97 0.75 -17.89
C LYS A 188 5.92 -0.73 -17.55
N LYS A 189 6.30 -1.59 -18.49
CA LYS A 189 6.46 -3.03 -18.24
C LYS A 189 7.73 -3.24 -17.43
N ASP A 190 7.64 -3.03 -16.13
CA ASP A 190 8.72 -3.35 -15.21
C ASP A 190 8.62 -4.81 -14.77
N LYS A 191 9.73 -5.32 -14.26
CA LYS A 191 9.82 -6.68 -13.71
C LYS A 191 10.06 -6.61 -12.22
N PRO A 192 9.54 -7.58 -11.44
CA PRO A 192 9.91 -7.70 -10.03
C PRO A 192 11.40 -8.05 -9.94
N LEU A 193 12.07 -7.50 -8.94
CA LEU A 193 13.38 -7.98 -8.53
C LEU A 193 13.18 -9.33 -7.83
N LEU A 194 13.73 -10.38 -8.42
CA LEU A 194 13.66 -11.74 -7.88
C LEU A 194 15.01 -12.06 -7.24
N GLU A 195 15.03 -12.12 -5.93
CA GLU A 195 16.19 -12.58 -5.18
C GLU A 195 16.40 -14.09 -5.35
N GLU A 196 17.62 -14.55 -5.16
CA GLU A 196 18.01 -15.95 -5.42
C GLU A 196 17.19 -16.96 -4.59
N ASP A 197 16.88 -16.64 -3.33
CA ASP A 197 16.08 -17.49 -2.44
C ASP A 197 14.63 -17.63 -2.95
N LEU A 198 14.06 -16.55 -3.49
CA LEU A 198 12.73 -16.56 -4.09
C LEU A 198 12.72 -17.39 -5.39
N VAL A 199 13.75 -17.25 -6.24
CA VAL A 199 13.90 -18.08 -7.43
C VAL A 199 14.02 -19.56 -7.06
N ARG A 200 14.86 -19.88 -6.06
CA ARG A 200 15.01 -21.26 -5.55
C ARG A 200 13.70 -21.82 -4.99
N TYR A 201 12.92 -20.99 -4.28
CA TYR A 201 11.60 -21.39 -3.78
C TYR A 201 10.65 -21.73 -4.93
N ILE A 202 10.53 -20.86 -5.94
CA ILE A 202 9.68 -21.08 -7.11
C ILE A 202 10.07 -22.36 -7.85
N LEU A 203 11.37 -22.59 -8.05
CA LEU A 203 11.87 -23.78 -8.72
C LEU A 203 11.59 -25.08 -7.95
N ARG A 204 11.63 -25.04 -6.62
CA ARG A 204 11.25 -26.18 -5.77
C ARG A 204 9.76 -26.50 -5.89
N GLN A 205 8.89 -25.49 -5.96
CA GLN A 205 7.44 -25.70 -6.11
C GLN A 205 7.09 -26.33 -7.47
N LYS A 206 7.79 -25.93 -8.55
CA LYS A 206 7.61 -26.55 -9.88
C LYS A 206 8.00 -28.03 -9.98
N LYS A 207 8.82 -28.55 -9.03
CA LYS A 207 9.17 -29.97 -8.97
C LYS A 207 8.13 -30.82 -8.25
N LEU A 208 7.10 -30.19 -7.64
CA LEU A 208 5.99 -30.86 -6.94
C LEU A 208 4.74 -30.99 -7.82
N PHE A 209 4.77 -30.43 -9.05
CA PHE A 209 3.77 -30.57 -10.11
C PHE A 209 4.44 -31.17 -11.36
#